data_f08419114ce998d7f04d5f88b8d4df84
#
_entry.id   f08419114ce998d7f04d5f88b8d4df84
#
_cell.length_a   1.000
_cell.length_b   1.000
_cell.length_c   1.000
_cell.angle_alpha   90.00
_cell.angle_beta   90.00
_cell.angle_gamma   90.00
#
_symmetry.space_group_name_H-M   'P 1'
#
loop_
_entity.id
_entity.type
_entity.pdbx_description
1 polymer ?
#
loop_
_entity_poly.entity_id
_entity_poly.type
_entity_poly.pdbx_seq_one_letter_code
_entity_poly.pdbx_strand_id
1 'polypeptide(L)'
;MKQYTDKQLKDMYWLYLDIRKESEHQIIKWGIQTHTLFEWLNYTLEELGELAKAISEHEYRSGTKKEIYDEAIQTATLCLKIAEMTNEK
;
A
#
# COMPACT_ATOMS: atom_id res chain seq x y z
N MET A 1 -8.87 18.63 -15.83
CA MET A 1 -8.41 17.87 -14.67
C MET A 1 -9.11 18.37 -13.41
N LYS A 2 -9.66 17.45 -12.63
CA LYS A 2 -10.31 17.83 -11.36
C LYS A 2 -9.25 18.19 -10.33
N GLN A 3 -9.48 19.28 -9.61
CA GLN A 3 -8.61 19.64 -8.50
C GLN A 3 -9.11 18.98 -7.21
N TYR A 4 -8.18 18.66 -6.32
CA TYR A 4 -8.53 18.15 -5.02
C TYR A 4 -9.14 19.22 -4.15
N THR A 5 -10.16 18.87 -3.40
CA THR A 5 -10.71 19.75 -2.35
C THR A 5 -9.79 19.73 -1.13
N ASP A 6 -9.95 20.70 -0.23
CA ASP A 6 -9.21 20.70 1.05
C ASP A 6 -9.46 19.44 1.85
N LYS A 7 -10.70 18.92 1.81
CA LYS A 7 -11.03 17.66 2.48
C LYS A 7 -10.23 16.48 1.89
N GLN A 8 -10.15 16.40 0.57
CA GLN A 8 -9.39 15.34 -0.11
C GLN A 8 -7.90 15.41 0.22
N LEU A 9 -7.33 16.60 0.31
CA LEU A 9 -5.93 16.77 0.68
C LEU A 9 -5.69 16.33 2.13
N LYS A 10 -6.61 16.63 3.05
CA LYS A 10 -6.53 16.16 4.43
C LYS A 10 -6.65 14.64 4.50
N ASP A 11 -7.57 14.06 3.72
CA ASP A 11 -7.74 12.60 3.66
C ASP A 11 -6.45 11.93 3.16
N MET A 12 -5.77 12.51 2.16
CA MET A 12 -4.48 12.01 1.67
C MET A 12 -3.41 12.00 2.77
N TYR A 13 -3.40 13.02 3.62
CA TYR A 13 -2.47 13.06 4.75
C TYR A 13 -2.71 11.88 5.71
N TRP A 14 -3.96 11.61 6.05
CA TRP A 14 -4.30 10.48 6.93
C TRP A 14 -3.98 9.12 6.28
N LEU A 15 -4.22 9.00 4.98
CA LEU A 15 -3.85 7.80 4.22
C LEU A 15 -2.34 7.58 4.24
N TYR A 16 -1.57 8.64 4.07
CA TYR A 16 -0.11 8.57 4.17
C TYR A 16 0.34 8.10 5.55
N LEU A 17 -0.30 8.57 6.62
CA LEU A 17 0.03 8.10 7.97
C LEU A 17 -0.24 6.60 8.13
N ASP A 18 -1.29 6.08 7.52
CA ASP A 18 -1.58 4.64 7.55
C ASP A 18 -0.51 3.83 6.80
N ILE A 19 -0.01 4.34 5.67
CA ILE A 19 1.11 3.73 4.95
C ILE A 19 2.36 3.72 5.83
N ARG A 20 2.63 4.82 6.51
CA ARG A 20 3.76 4.92 7.42
C ARG A 20 3.66 3.91 8.57
N LYS A 21 2.48 3.77 9.16
CA LYS A 21 2.23 2.79 10.22
C LYS A 21 2.46 1.36 9.72
N GLU A 22 2.00 1.05 8.51
CA GLU A 22 2.21 -0.26 7.91
C GLU A 22 3.69 -0.51 7.69
N SER A 23 4.44 0.49 7.22
CA SER A 23 5.88 0.39 7.05
C SER A 23 6.58 0.09 8.39
N GLU A 24 6.21 0.81 9.45
CA GLU A 24 6.75 0.59 10.79
C GLU A 24 6.41 -0.81 11.30
N HIS A 25 5.17 -1.27 11.06
CA HIS A 25 4.73 -2.60 11.46
C HIS A 25 5.55 -3.69 10.77
N GLN A 26 5.84 -3.54 9.49
CA GLN A 26 6.66 -4.49 8.75
C GLN A 26 8.09 -4.53 9.29
N ILE A 27 8.66 -3.38 9.63
CA ILE A 27 10.00 -3.31 10.23
C ILE A 27 10.03 -4.01 11.59
N ILE A 28 9.01 -3.82 12.42
CA ILE A 28 8.90 -4.50 13.72
C ILE A 28 8.78 -6.01 13.54
N LYS A 29 7.95 -6.45 12.59
CA LYS A 29 7.65 -7.87 12.36
C LYS A 29 8.81 -8.61 11.70
N TRP A 30 9.44 -8.00 10.70
CA TRP A 30 10.42 -8.66 9.82
C TRP A 30 11.84 -8.13 9.95
N GLY A 31 12.04 -7.00 10.65
CA GLY A 31 13.30 -6.26 10.66
C GLY A 31 13.48 -5.44 9.39
N ILE A 32 14.61 -4.76 9.31
CA ILE A 32 14.97 -4.02 8.11
C ILE A 32 15.42 -5.02 7.06
N GLN A 33 14.70 -5.06 5.93
CA GLN A 33 14.98 -5.99 4.85
C GLN A 33 15.64 -5.28 3.67
N THR A 34 16.63 -5.94 3.10
CA THR A 34 17.31 -5.46 1.89
C THR A 34 16.97 -6.41 0.74
N HIS A 35 16.34 -5.88 -0.29
CA HIS A 35 15.95 -6.63 -1.47
C HIS A 35 16.33 -5.86 -2.73
N THR A 36 16.44 -6.58 -3.84
CA THR A 36 16.61 -5.97 -5.16
C THR A 36 15.30 -5.31 -5.61
N LEU A 37 15.38 -4.43 -6.61
CA LEU A 37 14.17 -3.83 -7.19
C LEU A 37 13.21 -4.89 -7.73
N PHE A 38 13.74 -5.97 -8.37
CA PHE A 38 12.91 -7.04 -8.88
C PHE A 38 12.21 -7.83 -7.76
N GLU A 39 12.91 -8.04 -6.64
CA GLU A 39 12.29 -8.70 -5.48
C GLU A 39 11.16 -7.86 -4.90
N TRP A 40 11.38 -6.55 -4.72
CA TRP A 40 10.34 -5.63 -4.27
C TRP A 40 9.16 -5.58 -5.26
N LEU A 41 9.45 -5.61 -6.57
CA LEU A 41 8.40 -5.65 -7.58
C LEU A 41 7.57 -6.92 -7.47
N ASN A 42 8.21 -8.06 -7.27
CA ASN A 42 7.50 -9.35 -7.11
C ASN A 42 6.59 -9.34 -5.89
N TYR A 43 7.05 -8.82 -4.76
CA TYR A 43 6.21 -8.68 -3.57
C TYR A 43 5.04 -7.74 -3.82
N THR A 44 5.28 -6.65 -4.55
CA THR A 44 4.22 -5.69 -4.91
C THR A 44 3.17 -6.36 -5.79
N LEU A 45 3.59 -7.19 -6.75
CA LEU A 45 2.66 -7.92 -7.61
C LEU A 45 1.83 -8.94 -6.82
N GLU A 46 2.42 -9.62 -5.84
CA GLU A 46 1.69 -10.51 -4.96
C GLU A 46 0.61 -9.76 -4.17
N GLU A 47 0.97 -8.62 -3.59
CA GLU A 47 0.01 -7.80 -2.84
C GLU A 47 -1.07 -7.19 -3.74
N LEU A 48 -0.70 -6.82 -4.96
CA LEU A 48 -1.67 -6.35 -5.94
C LEU A 48 -2.68 -7.45 -6.28
N GLY A 49 -2.22 -8.71 -6.37
CA GLY A 49 -3.10 -9.87 -6.54
C GLY A 49 -4.07 -10.03 -5.37
N GLU A 50 -3.59 -9.85 -4.13
CA GLU A 50 -4.45 -9.90 -2.94
C GLU A 50 -5.46 -8.75 -2.94
N LEU A 51 -5.06 -7.56 -3.38
CA LEU A 51 -5.96 -6.43 -3.53
C LEU A 51 -7.06 -6.74 -4.56
N ALA A 52 -6.69 -7.30 -5.71
CA ALA A 52 -7.65 -7.70 -6.73
C ALA A 52 -8.64 -8.74 -6.19
N LYS A 53 -8.15 -9.69 -5.42
CA LYS A 53 -8.99 -10.70 -4.76
C LYS A 53 -9.96 -10.06 -3.77
N ALA A 54 -9.49 -9.13 -2.95
CA ALA A 54 -10.33 -8.42 -1.98
C ALA A 54 -11.45 -7.64 -2.66
N ILE A 55 -11.17 -6.99 -3.78
CA ILE A 55 -12.17 -6.28 -4.58
C ILE A 55 -13.19 -7.27 -5.14
N SER A 56 -12.74 -8.39 -5.70
CA SER A 56 -13.62 -9.43 -6.23
C SER A 56 -14.54 -10.01 -5.14
N GLU A 57 -13.98 -10.29 -3.97
CA GLU A 57 -14.77 -10.80 -2.83
C GLU A 57 -15.82 -9.79 -2.40
N HIS A 58 -15.52 -8.50 -2.40
CA HIS A 58 -16.47 -7.45 -2.05
C HIS A 58 -17.60 -7.34 -3.09
N GLU A 59 -17.27 -7.41 -4.38
CA GLU A 59 -18.24 -7.24 -5.47
C GLU A 59 -19.18 -8.45 -5.61
N TYR A 60 -18.67 -9.67 -5.43
CA TYR A 60 -19.38 -10.88 -5.80
C TYR A 60 -19.67 -11.82 -4.63
N ARG A 61 -19.17 -11.53 -3.45
CA ARG A 61 -19.33 -12.37 -2.27
C ARG A 61 -19.60 -11.49 -1.06
N SER A 62 -19.10 -11.74 0.07
CA SER A 62 -19.41 -10.96 1.27
C SER A 62 -18.17 -10.26 1.85
N GLY A 63 -17.18 -9.97 0.99
CA GLY A 63 -15.97 -9.30 1.42
C GLY A 63 -16.22 -7.85 1.84
N THR A 64 -15.41 -7.34 2.75
CA THR A 64 -15.57 -6.02 3.35
C THR A 64 -14.72 -4.95 2.64
N LYS A 65 -15.17 -3.70 2.74
CA LYS A 65 -14.36 -2.57 2.28
C LYS A 65 -13.07 -2.42 3.06
N LYS A 66 -13.07 -2.84 4.34
CA LYS A 66 -11.87 -2.81 5.17
C LYS A 66 -10.76 -3.70 4.60
N GLU A 67 -11.11 -4.87 4.10
CA GLU A 67 -10.14 -5.77 3.47
C GLU A 67 -9.51 -5.14 2.24
N ILE A 68 -10.33 -4.46 1.42
CA ILE A 68 -9.84 -3.72 0.25
C ILE A 68 -8.87 -2.62 0.70
N TYR A 69 -9.27 -1.84 1.70
CA TYR A 69 -8.45 -0.76 2.24
C TYR A 69 -7.10 -1.27 2.75
N ASP A 70 -7.12 -2.33 3.56
CA ASP A 70 -5.90 -2.91 4.14
C ASP A 70 -4.94 -3.40 3.05
N GLU A 71 -5.46 -4.08 2.03
CA GLU A 71 -4.64 -4.56 0.92
C GLU A 71 -4.10 -3.41 0.05
N ALA A 72 -4.89 -2.36 -0.13
CA ALA A 72 -4.43 -1.17 -0.86
C ALA A 72 -3.29 -0.48 -0.11
N ILE A 73 -3.39 -0.35 1.22
CA ILE A 73 -2.32 0.25 2.04
C ILE A 73 -1.05 -0.62 2.00
N GLN A 74 -1.18 -1.94 2.06
CA GLN A 74 -0.03 -2.85 1.97
C GLN A 74 0.66 -2.73 0.61
N THR A 75 -0.11 -2.68 -0.47
CA THR A 75 0.42 -2.51 -1.83
C THR A 75 1.14 -1.17 -1.97
N ALA A 76 0.53 -0.08 -1.48
CA ALA A 76 1.13 1.25 -1.51
C ALA A 76 2.44 1.30 -0.72
N THR A 77 2.50 0.61 0.42
CA THR A 77 3.71 0.54 1.25
C THR A 77 4.87 -0.11 0.49
N LEU A 78 4.61 -1.17 -0.26
CA LEU A 78 5.64 -1.81 -1.08
C LEU A 78 6.08 -0.92 -2.25
N CYS A 79 5.16 -0.21 -2.88
CA CYS A 79 5.49 0.79 -3.89
C CYS A 79 6.39 1.89 -3.31
N LEU A 80 6.13 2.30 -2.08
CA LEU A 80 6.95 3.31 -1.39
C LEU A 80 8.39 2.81 -1.20
N LYS A 81 8.59 1.52 -0.91
CA LYS A 81 9.95 0.95 -0.79
C LYS A 81 10.74 1.09 -2.08
N ILE A 82 10.09 0.85 -3.21
CA ILE A 82 10.73 1.02 -4.52
C ILE A 82 11.07 2.50 -4.75
N ALA A 83 10.17 3.40 -4.40
CA ALA A 83 10.40 4.84 -4.52
C ALA A 83 11.56 5.30 -3.63
N GLU A 84 11.65 4.79 -2.40
CA GLU A 84 12.76 5.08 -1.49
C GLU A 84 14.11 4.63 -2.06
N MET A 85 14.16 3.46 -2.68
CA MET A 85 15.38 2.92 -3.27
C MET A 85 15.87 3.73 -4.48
N THR A 86 14.96 4.42 -5.15
CA THR A 86 15.25 5.18 -6.36
C THR A 86 15.25 6.69 -6.12
N ASN A 87 15.09 7.11 -4.89
CA ASN A 87 15.09 8.53 -4.53
C ASN A 87 16.52 9.06 -4.55
N GLU A 88 16.78 10.03 -5.43
CA GLU A 88 18.10 10.64 -5.59
C GLU A 88 18.27 11.95 -4.80
N LYS A 89 17.28 12.30 -3.98
CA LYS A 89 17.32 13.53 -3.19
C LYS A 89 18.06 13.33 -1.87
#